data_7f237d5267fa5343922890b7035a8606
#
_entry.id   7f237d5267fa5343922890b7035a8606
#
_cell.length_a   1.000
_cell.length_b   1.000
_cell.length_c   1.000
_cell.angle_alpha   90.00
_cell.angle_beta   90.00
_cell.angle_gamma   90.00
#
_symmetry.space_group_name_H-M   'P 1'
#
loop_
_entity.id
_entity.type
_entity.pdbx_description
1 polymer ?
#
loop_
_entity_poly.entity_id
_entity_poly.type
_entity_poly.pdbx_seq_one_letter_code
_entity_poly.pdbx_strand_id
1 'polypeptide(L)'
;EGPVTFKAKANRVDKSFPLKSPEIAAEVGAIVLKNFGNYKVDIREPEEMVYVDIREHAFVYMDRVKGMGGLPIGTGGKALLLLSGGIDSPVAGFEIARRGVDISAMHFHSYPFTSERAEDKVKRLAETLAIYVGEMTFYSINLLPIYTAINKNCKPRFTTVIARRFMMRI
;
A
#
# COMPACT_ATOMS: atom_id res chain seq x y z
N GLU A 1 -2.78 39.41 -10.10
CA GLU A 1 -3.40 38.20 -9.44
C GLU A 1 -4.19 38.71 -8.23
N GLY A 2 -5.44 38.21 -8.05
CA GLY A 2 -6.29 38.56 -6.91
C GLY A 2 -5.78 37.98 -5.59
N PRO A 3 -6.41 38.30 -4.46
CA PRO A 3 -6.06 37.70 -3.17
C PRO A 3 -6.40 36.20 -3.18
N VAL A 4 -5.49 35.36 -2.66
CA VAL A 4 -5.70 33.90 -2.49
C VAL A 4 -6.76 33.71 -1.41
N THR A 5 -7.79 32.92 -1.72
CA THR A 5 -8.84 32.60 -0.75
C THR A 5 -8.48 31.38 0.08
N PHE A 6 -8.72 31.43 1.39
CA PHE A 6 -8.41 30.32 2.28
C PHE A 6 -9.46 30.08 3.36
N LYS A 7 -9.41 28.88 3.96
CA LYS A 7 -10.19 28.50 5.13
C LYS A 7 -9.32 27.74 6.13
N ALA A 8 -9.36 28.16 7.39
CA ALA A 8 -8.78 27.39 8.48
C ALA A 8 -9.78 26.34 9.00
N LYS A 9 -9.32 25.12 9.25
CA LYS A 9 -10.09 24.03 9.84
C LYS A 9 -9.31 23.37 10.96
N ALA A 10 -9.86 23.35 12.17
CA ALA A 10 -9.21 22.73 13.31
C ALA A 10 -9.93 21.45 13.76
N ASN A 11 -9.15 20.48 14.18
CA ASN A 11 -9.62 19.25 14.81
C ASN A 11 -8.93 19.12 16.18
N ARG A 12 -9.72 19.07 17.26
CA ARG A 12 -9.24 18.92 18.62
C ARG A 12 -9.46 17.49 19.10
N VAL A 13 -8.44 16.67 19.00
CA VAL A 13 -8.44 15.29 19.54
C VAL A 13 -8.26 15.33 21.04
N ASP A 14 -7.29 16.10 21.52
CA ASP A 14 -7.10 16.35 22.95
C ASP A 14 -8.20 17.29 23.48
N LYS A 15 -9.08 16.76 24.31
CA LYS A 15 -10.21 17.49 24.90
C LYS A 15 -9.79 18.38 26.07
N SER A 16 -8.59 18.27 26.60
CA SER A 16 -8.03 19.11 27.66
C SER A 16 -7.60 20.48 27.16
N PHE A 17 -7.34 20.62 25.84
CA PHE A 17 -6.98 21.91 25.26
C PHE A 17 -8.08 22.95 25.47
N PRO A 18 -7.78 24.18 25.94
CA PRO A 18 -8.79 25.13 26.42
C PRO A 18 -9.75 25.64 25.33
N LEU A 19 -9.26 25.81 24.08
CA LEU A 19 -10.08 26.29 22.98
C LEU A 19 -10.81 25.16 22.26
N LYS A 20 -12.01 25.45 21.75
CA LYS A 20 -12.76 24.54 20.88
C LYS A 20 -12.30 24.66 19.43
N SER A 21 -12.57 23.63 18.62
CA SER A 21 -12.13 23.61 17.20
C SER A 21 -12.52 24.87 16.40
N PRO A 22 -13.72 25.46 16.51
CA PRO A 22 -14.05 26.69 15.81
C PRO A 22 -13.21 27.89 16.28
N GLU A 23 -12.92 27.97 17.59
CA GLU A 23 -12.11 29.05 18.17
C GLU A 23 -10.64 28.96 17.69
N ILE A 24 -10.07 27.73 17.67
CA ILE A 24 -8.74 27.48 17.12
C ILE A 24 -8.69 27.88 15.64
N ALA A 25 -9.71 27.50 14.86
CA ALA A 25 -9.75 27.85 13.43
C ALA A 25 -9.84 29.38 13.23
N ALA A 26 -10.59 30.10 14.06
CA ALA A 26 -10.68 31.56 14.01
C ALA A 26 -9.36 32.23 14.36
N GLU A 27 -8.67 31.79 15.43
CA GLU A 27 -7.36 32.28 15.82
C GLU A 27 -6.31 32.07 14.72
N VAL A 28 -6.25 30.88 14.16
CA VAL A 28 -5.33 30.57 13.04
C VAL A 28 -5.65 31.42 11.83
N GLY A 29 -6.94 31.58 11.50
CA GLY A 29 -7.37 32.48 10.41
C GLY A 29 -6.94 33.94 10.63
N ALA A 30 -7.08 34.43 11.85
CA ALA A 30 -6.64 35.78 12.21
C ALA A 30 -5.12 35.93 12.10
N ILE A 31 -4.35 34.93 12.52
CA ILE A 31 -2.87 34.93 12.37
C ILE A 31 -2.47 34.98 10.90
N VAL A 32 -3.11 34.18 10.04
CA VAL A 32 -2.83 34.18 8.59
C VAL A 32 -3.12 35.56 7.99
N LEU A 33 -4.30 36.14 8.26
CA LEU A 33 -4.67 37.45 7.76
C LEU A 33 -3.74 38.57 8.23
N LYS A 34 -3.27 38.49 9.46
CA LYS A 34 -2.35 39.48 10.04
C LYS A 34 -0.96 39.46 9.39
N ASN A 35 -0.48 38.29 9.02
CA ASN A 35 0.89 38.08 8.54
C ASN A 35 1.00 38.04 7.00
N PHE A 36 -0.09 37.74 6.30
CA PHE A 36 -0.11 37.55 4.85
C PHE A 36 -1.21 38.41 4.22
N GLY A 37 -0.86 39.61 3.77
CA GLY A 37 -1.81 40.61 3.25
C GLY A 37 -2.50 40.27 1.93
N ASN A 38 -2.03 39.23 1.25
CA ASN A 38 -2.60 38.73 0.00
C ASN A 38 -3.63 37.61 0.21
N TYR A 39 -3.96 37.27 1.46
CA TYR A 39 -4.95 36.24 1.78
C TYR A 39 -6.29 36.85 2.17
N LYS A 40 -7.38 36.12 1.79
CA LYS A 40 -8.76 36.46 2.15
C LYS A 40 -9.49 35.18 2.59
N VAL A 41 -10.34 35.31 3.62
CA VAL A 41 -11.13 34.16 4.09
C VAL A 41 -12.29 33.90 3.14
N ASP A 42 -12.42 32.65 2.68
CA ASP A 42 -13.61 32.10 2.03
C ASP A 42 -13.99 30.78 2.70
N ILE A 43 -15.22 30.74 3.29
CA ILE A 43 -15.70 29.57 4.02
C ILE A 43 -16.35 28.55 3.08
N ARG A 44 -16.82 28.97 1.91
CA ARG A 44 -17.60 28.14 0.98
C ARG A 44 -16.72 27.41 -0.02
N GLU A 45 -15.91 28.16 -0.76
CA GLU A 45 -15.07 27.65 -1.86
C GLU A 45 -13.63 28.22 -1.74
N PRO A 46 -12.89 27.87 -0.67
CA PRO A 46 -11.51 28.33 -0.51
C PRO A 46 -10.59 27.66 -1.53
N GLU A 47 -9.64 28.40 -2.09
CA GLU A 47 -8.56 27.88 -2.93
C GLU A 47 -7.57 27.06 -2.10
N GLU A 48 -7.33 27.48 -0.84
CA GLU A 48 -6.41 26.82 0.07
C GLU A 48 -7.05 26.48 1.41
N MET A 49 -6.61 25.38 1.99
CA MET A 49 -7.05 24.91 3.31
C MET A 49 -5.89 24.89 4.29
N VAL A 50 -6.03 25.55 5.42
CA VAL A 50 -5.10 25.45 6.55
C VAL A 50 -5.72 24.52 7.59
N TYR A 51 -5.09 23.38 7.83
CA TYR A 51 -5.54 22.39 8.82
C TYR A 51 -4.72 22.50 10.10
N VAL A 52 -5.40 22.36 11.24
CA VAL A 52 -4.77 22.31 12.56
C VAL A 52 -5.32 21.12 13.32
N ASP A 53 -4.46 20.18 13.68
CA ASP A 53 -4.80 19.05 14.53
C ASP A 53 -4.13 19.23 15.90
N ILE A 54 -4.94 19.36 16.95
CA ILE A 54 -4.47 19.40 18.34
C ILE A 54 -4.56 18.00 18.94
N ARG A 55 -3.39 17.42 19.19
CA ARG A 55 -3.19 16.14 19.88
C ARG A 55 -2.24 16.37 21.05
N GLU A 56 -1.35 15.44 21.33
CA GLU A 56 -0.19 15.64 22.22
C GLU A 56 0.69 16.81 21.75
N HIS A 57 0.78 17.00 20.45
CA HIS A 57 1.37 18.14 19.78
C HIS A 57 0.37 18.79 18.82
N ALA A 58 0.59 20.06 18.48
CA ALA A 58 -0.17 20.77 17.45
C ALA A 58 0.50 20.57 16.08
N PHE A 59 -0.27 20.08 15.11
CA PHE A 59 0.16 19.90 13.73
C PHE A 59 -0.58 20.92 12.85
N VAL A 60 0.18 21.70 12.09
CA VAL A 60 -0.35 22.66 11.10
C VAL A 60 0.11 22.22 9.72
N TYR A 61 -0.83 22.09 8.78
CA TYR A 61 -0.53 21.63 7.43
C TYR A 61 -1.57 22.15 6.44
N MET A 62 -1.21 22.23 5.16
CA MET A 62 -2.08 22.69 4.08
C MET A 62 -2.54 21.54 3.20
N ASP A 63 -1.63 20.62 2.87
CA ASP A 63 -1.90 19.53 1.96
C ASP A 63 -2.31 18.24 2.67
N ARG A 64 -3.27 17.52 2.05
CA ARG A 64 -3.68 16.19 2.44
C ARG A 64 -3.50 15.25 1.26
N VAL A 65 -2.49 14.43 1.33
CA VAL A 65 -2.31 13.35 0.35
C VAL A 65 -3.07 12.11 0.82
N LYS A 66 -3.99 11.65 -0.02
CA LYS A 66 -4.74 10.42 0.29
C LYS A 66 -3.82 9.23 0.10
N GLY A 67 -3.54 8.53 1.18
CA GLY A 67 -2.80 7.27 1.13
C GLY A 67 -3.61 6.12 0.52
N MET A 68 -2.96 4.98 0.32
CA MET A 68 -3.58 3.78 -0.28
C MET A 68 -4.73 3.21 0.57
N GLY A 69 -4.77 3.54 1.83
CA GLY A 69 -5.74 3.01 2.79
C GLY A 69 -5.49 1.53 3.11
N GLY A 70 -6.35 0.97 3.93
CA GLY A 70 -6.25 -0.41 4.38
C GLY A 70 -6.00 -0.54 5.87
N LEU A 71 -5.73 -1.75 6.33
CA LEU A 71 -5.35 -2.06 7.71
C LEU A 71 -3.83 -2.10 7.84
N PRO A 72 -3.27 -1.84 9.03
CA PRO A 72 -1.84 -2.00 9.28
C PRO A 72 -1.38 -3.42 8.97
N ILE A 73 -0.26 -3.55 8.26
CA ILE A 73 0.32 -4.84 7.86
C ILE A 73 0.64 -5.66 9.13
N GLY A 74 0.37 -6.96 9.08
CA GLY A 74 0.54 -7.91 10.18
C GLY A 74 -0.70 -8.09 11.06
N THR A 75 -1.69 -7.17 11.02
CA THR A 75 -2.93 -7.31 11.80
C THR A 75 -3.86 -8.40 11.28
N GLY A 76 -3.78 -8.73 10.00
CA GLY A 76 -4.56 -9.78 9.32
C GLY A 76 -3.87 -11.15 9.26
N GLY A 77 -2.74 -11.32 9.98
CA GLY A 77 -1.95 -12.56 9.95
C GLY A 77 -0.95 -12.61 8.80
N LYS A 78 -0.53 -13.81 8.40
CA LYS A 78 0.48 -14.05 7.36
C LYS A 78 -0.09 -14.86 6.20
N ALA A 79 0.40 -14.58 4.98
CA ALA A 79 0.05 -15.36 3.79
C ALA A 79 1.26 -15.57 2.88
N LEU A 80 1.25 -16.69 2.15
CA LEU A 80 2.20 -16.98 1.10
C LEU A 80 1.52 -16.76 -0.26
N LEU A 81 1.95 -15.73 -0.97
CA LEU A 81 1.48 -15.38 -2.30
C LEU A 81 2.18 -16.24 -3.35
N LEU A 82 1.44 -17.04 -4.11
CA LEU A 82 1.98 -17.72 -5.29
C LEU A 82 2.10 -16.70 -6.43
N LEU A 83 3.30 -16.12 -6.58
CA LEU A 83 3.55 -15.04 -7.51
C LEU A 83 3.93 -15.58 -8.89
N SER A 84 3.16 -15.22 -9.90
CA SER A 84 3.41 -15.54 -11.31
C SER A 84 3.88 -14.33 -12.10
N GLY A 85 4.32 -14.55 -13.35
CA GLY A 85 4.66 -13.46 -14.28
C GLY A 85 3.45 -12.73 -14.90
N GLY A 86 2.22 -13.08 -14.48
CA GLY A 86 0.97 -12.39 -14.88
C GLY A 86 0.67 -11.17 -13.99
N ILE A 87 -0.34 -10.39 -14.38
CA ILE A 87 -0.76 -9.18 -13.66
C ILE A 87 -1.69 -9.49 -12.48
N ASP A 88 -2.38 -10.62 -12.49
CA ASP A 88 -3.41 -10.92 -11.49
C ASP A 88 -2.82 -11.22 -10.11
N SER A 89 -1.72 -12.00 -10.06
CA SER A 89 -1.13 -12.42 -8.78
C SER A 89 -0.55 -11.25 -7.96
N PRO A 90 0.19 -10.26 -8.52
CA PRO A 90 0.61 -9.11 -7.73
C PRO A 90 -0.58 -8.23 -7.28
N VAL A 91 -1.62 -8.09 -8.10
CA VAL A 91 -2.84 -7.36 -7.71
C VAL A 91 -3.55 -8.06 -6.56
N ALA A 92 -3.70 -9.38 -6.63
CA ALA A 92 -4.28 -10.16 -5.53
C ALA A 92 -3.45 -10.01 -4.24
N GLY A 93 -2.11 -10.04 -4.34
CA GLY A 93 -1.20 -9.79 -3.24
C GLY A 93 -1.43 -8.42 -2.61
N PHE A 94 -1.50 -7.37 -3.41
CA PHE A 94 -1.79 -6.01 -2.97
C PHE A 94 -3.14 -5.90 -2.23
N GLU A 95 -4.20 -6.48 -2.79
CA GLU A 95 -5.54 -6.42 -2.18
C GLU A 95 -5.63 -7.19 -0.86
N ILE A 96 -4.88 -8.28 -0.71
CA ILE A 96 -4.78 -9.03 0.54
C ILE A 96 -3.94 -8.27 1.57
N ALA A 97 -2.80 -7.68 1.16
CA ALA A 97 -1.97 -6.85 2.05
C ALA A 97 -2.74 -5.64 2.60
N ARG A 98 -3.58 -4.99 1.80
CA ARG A 98 -4.46 -3.89 2.24
C ARG A 98 -5.44 -4.32 3.36
N ARG A 99 -5.67 -5.59 3.54
CA ARG A 99 -6.46 -6.15 4.66
C ARG A 99 -5.61 -6.47 5.90
N GLY A 100 -4.36 -5.97 5.92
CA GLY A 100 -3.46 -6.11 7.05
C GLY A 100 -2.66 -7.41 7.06
N VAL A 101 -2.66 -8.17 5.96
CA VAL A 101 -1.91 -9.44 5.88
C VAL A 101 -0.45 -9.17 5.54
N ASP A 102 0.46 -9.76 6.32
CA ASP A 102 1.89 -9.81 6.05
C ASP A 102 2.15 -10.89 4.98
N ILE A 103 2.74 -10.50 3.83
CA ILE A 103 2.87 -11.35 2.65
C ILE A 103 4.32 -11.74 2.41
N SER A 104 4.57 -13.04 2.26
CA SER A 104 5.74 -13.57 1.58
C SER A 104 5.35 -14.04 0.18
N ALA A 105 6.25 -14.00 -0.79
CA ALA A 105 5.98 -14.44 -2.16
C ALA A 105 6.77 -15.70 -2.51
N MET A 106 6.15 -16.60 -3.27
CA MET A 106 6.78 -17.80 -3.81
C MET A 106 6.55 -17.89 -5.31
N HIS A 107 7.62 -18.10 -6.06
CA HIS A 107 7.60 -18.35 -7.49
C HIS A 107 8.08 -19.76 -7.82
N PHE A 108 7.35 -20.42 -8.69
CA PHE A 108 7.74 -21.73 -9.23
C PHE A 108 8.24 -21.59 -10.67
N HIS A 109 9.43 -22.11 -10.93
CA HIS A 109 10.03 -22.14 -12.27
C HIS A 109 10.47 -23.55 -12.66
N SER A 110 10.92 -23.72 -13.90
CA SER A 110 11.40 -25.01 -14.42
C SER A 110 12.68 -24.79 -15.25
N TYR A 111 13.65 -24.08 -14.66
CA TYR A 111 14.94 -23.85 -15.34
C TYR A 111 15.60 -25.19 -15.70
N PRO A 112 16.18 -25.34 -16.92
CA PRO A 112 16.37 -24.31 -17.96
C PRO A 112 15.20 -24.12 -18.96
N PHE A 113 14.07 -24.81 -18.81
CA PHE A 113 12.93 -24.64 -19.71
C PHE A 113 12.19 -23.33 -19.49
N THR A 114 12.24 -22.78 -18.29
CA THR A 114 11.84 -21.40 -18.02
C THR A 114 13.08 -20.52 -18.14
N SER A 115 13.00 -19.44 -18.93
CA SER A 115 14.13 -18.53 -19.12
C SER A 115 14.41 -17.69 -17.85
N GLU A 116 15.66 -17.29 -17.65
CA GLU A 116 16.06 -16.36 -16.58
C GLU A 116 15.28 -15.05 -16.66
N ARG A 117 14.98 -14.56 -17.87
CA ARG A 117 14.17 -13.35 -18.07
C ARG A 117 12.75 -13.47 -17.47
N ALA A 118 12.18 -14.68 -17.47
CA ALA A 118 10.89 -14.91 -16.87
C ALA A 118 10.96 -14.80 -15.35
N GLU A 119 12.01 -15.33 -14.73
CA GLU A 119 12.25 -15.19 -13.29
C GLU A 119 12.54 -13.75 -12.90
N ASP A 120 13.37 -13.04 -13.65
CA ASP A 120 13.67 -11.61 -13.42
C ASP A 120 12.41 -10.75 -13.50
N LYS A 121 11.50 -11.06 -14.43
CA LYS A 121 10.20 -10.38 -14.48
C LYS A 121 9.42 -10.56 -13.18
N VAL A 122 9.39 -11.76 -12.63
CA VAL A 122 8.67 -12.03 -11.36
C VAL A 122 9.34 -11.34 -10.19
N LYS A 123 10.68 -11.30 -10.14
CA LYS A 123 11.43 -10.54 -9.13
C LYS A 123 11.07 -9.05 -9.17
N ARG A 124 11.03 -8.43 -10.36
CA ARG A 124 10.61 -7.03 -10.52
C ARG A 124 9.17 -6.80 -10.09
N LEU A 125 8.26 -7.74 -10.34
CA LEU A 125 6.89 -7.65 -9.83
C LEU A 125 6.84 -7.72 -8.30
N ALA A 126 7.66 -8.57 -7.68
CA ALA A 126 7.81 -8.64 -6.23
C ALA A 126 8.38 -7.33 -5.65
N GLU A 127 9.42 -6.76 -6.26
CA GLU A 127 9.99 -5.46 -5.88
C GLU A 127 8.95 -4.34 -5.97
N THR A 128 8.18 -4.31 -7.07
CA THR A 128 7.09 -3.34 -7.24
C THR A 128 6.01 -3.50 -6.16
N LEU A 129 5.64 -4.73 -5.83
CA LEU A 129 4.67 -5.01 -4.77
C LEU A 129 5.21 -4.59 -3.40
N ALA A 130 6.51 -4.81 -3.13
CA ALA A 130 7.17 -4.46 -1.87
C ALA A 130 7.11 -2.95 -1.56
N ILE A 131 7.02 -2.07 -2.56
CA ILE A 131 6.83 -0.62 -2.36
C ILE A 131 5.53 -0.34 -1.58
N TYR A 132 4.51 -1.17 -1.76
CA TYR A 132 3.18 -0.99 -1.16
C TYR A 132 2.95 -1.83 0.09
N VAL A 133 3.58 -3.01 0.16
CA VAL A 133 3.35 -3.98 1.24
C VAL A 133 4.50 -4.03 2.26
N GLY A 134 5.57 -3.26 2.03
CA GLY A 134 6.76 -3.28 2.87
C GLY A 134 7.70 -4.43 2.55
N GLU A 135 8.60 -4.73 3.49
CA GLU A 135 9.57 -5.81 3.34
C GLU A 135 8.89 -7.16 3.12
N MET A 136 9.32 -7.89 2.09
CA MET A 136 8.71 -9.14 1.68
C MET A 136 9.77 -10.20 1.35
N THR A 137 9.63 -11.39 1.93
CA THR A 137 10.49 -12.53 1.58
C THR A 137 10.04 -13.15 0.26
N PHE A 138 10.97 -13.33 -0.66
CA PHE A 138 10.71 -13.96 -1.96
C PHE A 138 11.42 -15.32 -2.06
N TYR A 139 10.63 -16.37 -2.35
CA TYR A 139 11.12 -17.75 -2.56
C TYR A 139 11.04 -18.10 -4.04
N SER A 140 12.14 -18.61 -4.61
CA SER A 140 12.18 -19.14 -5.98
C SER A 140 12.45 -20.64 -5.94
N ILE A 141 11.53 -21.44 -6.45
CA ILE A 141 11.55 -22.91 -6.35
C ILE A 141 11.59 -23.54 -7.74
N ASN A 142 12.62 -24.36 -7.98
CA ASN A 142 12.72 -25.11 -9.23
C ASN A 142 11.87 -26.40 -9.17
N LEU A 143 10.82 -26.47 -9.97
CA LEU A 143 9.94 -27.65 -10.10
C LEU A 143 10.38 -28.66 -11.13
N LEU A 144 11.47 -28.43 -11.86
CA LEU A 144 11.93 -29.36 -12.91
C LEU A 144 12.11 -30.81 -12.43
N PRO A 145 12.73 -31.07 -11.25
CA PRO A 145 12.84 -32.43 -10.73
C PRO A 145 11.48 -33.12 -10.55
N ILE A 146 10.48 -32.38 -10.08
CA ILE A 146 9.12 -32.86 -9.87
C ILE A 146 8.44 -33.17 -11.21
N TYR A 147 8.54 -32.24 -12.18
CA TYR A 147 7.99 -32.46 -13.53
C TYR A 147 8.64 -33.66 -14.20
N THR A 148 9.94 -33.85 -14.06
CA THR A 148 10.66 -35.01 -14.61
C THR A 148 10.16 -36.29 -13.98
N ALA A 149 9.98 -36.33 -12.66
CA ALA A 149 9.46 -37.52 -11.96
C ALA A 149 8.00 -37.82 -12.36
N ILE A 150 7.15 -36.82 -12.50
CA ILE A 150 5.76 -36.97 -12.94
C ILE A 150 5.72 -37.53 -14.36
N ASN A 151 6.46 -36.96 -15.29
CA ASN A 151 6.47 -37.36 -16.69
C ASN A 151 6.99 -38.81 -16.89
N LYS A 152 7.92 -39.24 -16.01
CA LYS A 152 8.44 -40.61 -16.02
C LYS A 152 7.41 -41.65 -15.49
N ASN A 153 6.58 -41.30 -14.52
CA ASN A 153 5.79 -42.24 -13.76
C ASN A 153 4.27 -42.09 -13.96
N CYS A 154 3.81 -41.02 -14.63
CA CYS A 154 2.38 -40.73 -14.77
C CYS A 154 1.98 -40.50 -16.23
N LYS A 155 0.71 -40.73 -16.53
CA LYS A 155 0.15 -40.39 -17.86
C LYS A 155 0.16 -38.87 -18.06
N PRO A 156 0.54 -38.36 -19.26
CA PRO A 156 0.69 -36.92 -19.53
C PRO A 156 -0.53 -36.07 -19.13
N ARG A 157 -1.74 -36.63 -19.30
CA ARG A 157 -2.98 -35.90 -18.94
C ARG A 157 -3.07 -35.48 -17.47
N PHE A 158 -2.30 -36.12 -16.58
CA PHE A 158 -2.32 -35.84 -15.15
C PHE A 158 -1.18 -34.88 -14.71
N THR A 159 -0.24 -34.55 -15.58
CA THR A 159 0.97 -33.74 -15.23
C THR A 159 0.61 -32.48 -14.50
N THR A 160 -0.29 -31.66 -15.04
CA THR A 160 -0.66 -30.38 -14.46
C THR A 160 -1.32 -30.51 -13.09
N VAL A 161 -2.23 -31.46 -12.93
CA VAL A 161 -2.95 -31.66 -11.66
C VAL A 161 -2.01 -32.15 -10.57
N ILE A 162 -1.13 -33.11 -10.90
CA ILE A 162 -0.15 -33.68 -9.96
C ILE A 162 0.89 -32.59 -9.60
N ALA A 163 1.42 -31.84 -10.57
CA ALA A 163 2.36 -30.76 -10.32
C ALA A 163 1.78 -29.71 -9.37
N ARG A 164 0.54 -29.26 -9.61
CA ARG A 164 -0.15 -28.33 -8.69
C ARG A 164 -0.30 -28.88 -7.27
N ARG A 165 -0.56 -30.20 -7.13
CA ARG A 165 -0.61 -30.82 -5.82
C ARG A 165 0.74 -30.79 -5.10
N PHE A 166 1.86 -30.95 -5.83
CA PHE A 166 3.19 -30.79 -5.26
C PHE A 166 3.46 -29.33 -4.86
N MET A 167 3.13 -28.37 -5.72
CA MET A 167 3.25 -26.94 -5.40
C MET A 167 2.55 -26.56 -4.08
N MET A 168 1.41 -27.18 -3.78
CA MET A 168 0.66 -26.94 -2.54
C MET A 168 1.21 -27.71 -1.34
N ARG A 169 2.24 -28.54 -1.51
CA ARG A 169 2.89 -29.32 -0.44
C ARG A 169 4.27 -28.82 -0.07
N ILE A 170 4.84 -27.97 -0.91
CA ILE A 170 6.09 -27.25 -0.68
C ILE A 170 5.84 -26.09 0.28
#